data_f76bc22e5e38742ff5044d82fdee7ad7
#
_entry.id   f76bc22e5e38742ff5044d82fdee7ad7
#
_cell.length_a   1.000
_cell.length_b   1.000
_cell.length_c   1.000
_cell.angle_alpha   90.00
_cell.angle_beta   90.00
_cell.angle_gamma   90.00
#
_symmetry.space_group_name_H-M   'P 1'
#
loop_
_entity.id
_entity.type
_entity.pdbx_description
1 polymer ?
#
loop_
_entity_poly.entity_id
_entity_poly.type
_entity_poly.pdbx_seq_one_letter_code
_entity_poly.pdbx_strand_id
1 'polypeptide(L)'
;MTINNLFYDTLGSGKKEIVFLHGFGGSHHCFKALASHLYSNFKSYLLDLPGFGESKLERAFNLNDYAKSINDFIINMKIDNPLIIGHSFGGRIALKMAELYHYKIILISTPIYDYRTLKTRVKLLANKLFKISKPSADYKNASPLMRQTMNNVFSDMKKISFKNIDGNKVLIIYANNDKVVPKRVAYYGKRKMQGSGLIEIKGNHFAYLKETILLSKVIENYA
;
A
#
# COMPACT_ATOMS: atom_id res chain seq x y z
N MET A 1 -15.73 12.90 2.13
CA MET A 1 -16.20 13.15 0.75
C MET A 1 -16.18 11.84 -0.03
N THR A 2 -17.03 11.67 -1.05
CA THR A 2 -17.10 10.42 -1.83
C THR A 2 -17.11 10.72 -3.33
N ILE A 3 -16.29 10.02 -4.11
CA ILE A 3 -16.29 10.05 -5.56
C ILE A 3 -16.07 8.64 -6.11
N ASN A 4 -16.87 8.19 -7.08
CA ASN A 4 -16.81 6.83 -7.64
C ASN A 4 -16.80 5.72 -6.59
N ASN A 5 -17.63 5.82 -5.55
CA ASN A 5 -17.67 4.91 -4.39
C ASN A 5 -16.41 4.89 -3.51
N LEU A 6 -15.44 5.78 -3.75
CA LEU A 6 -14.29 5.98 -2.89
C LEU A 6 -14.54 7.15 -1.93
N PHE A 7 -14.49 6.84 -0.64
CA PHE A 7 -14.44 7.88 0.39
C PHE A 7 -13.01 8.41 0.52
N TYR A 8 -12.88 9.70 0.72
CA TYR A 8 -11.59 10.35 0.96
C TYR A 8 -11.73 11.56 1.88
N ASP A 9 -10.63 11.87 2.55
CA ASP A 9 -10.44 13.09 3.31
C ASP A 9 -9.25 13.86 2.71
N THR A 10 -9.19 15.17 2.90
CA THR A 10 -8.11 16.00 2.38
C THR A 10 -7.46 16.82 3.48
N LEU A 11 -6.13 16.95 3.42
CA LEU A 11 -5.34 17.78 4.31
C LEU A 11 -4.30 18.57 3.52
N GLY A 12 -4.14 19.85 3.88
CA GLY A 12 -3.17 20.74 3.27
C GLY A 12 -3.66 21.42 2.00
N SER A 13 -2.89 22.44 1.57
CA SER A 13 -3.20 23.30 0.44
C SER A 13 -1.98 23.57 -0.46
N GLY A 14 -0.90 22.79 -0.27
CA GLY A 14 0.31 22.91 -1.08
C GLY A 14 0.08 22.56 -2.54
N LYS A 15 1.02 22.96 -3.39
CA LYS A 15 0.94 22.72 -4.85
C LYS A 15 1.24 21.28 -5.25
N LYS A 16 2.08 20.58 -4.49
CA LYS A 16 2.39 19.15 -4.73
C LYS A 16 1.29 18.28 -4.12
N GLU A 17 0.93 17.22 -4.80
CA GLU A 17 -0.19 16.38 -4.41
C GLU A 17 0.26 14.96 -4.02
N ILE A 18 -0.34 14.42 -2.96
CA ILE A 18 -0.05 13.09 -2.45
C ILE A 18 -1.36 12.30 -2.32
N VAL A 19 -1.35 11.04 -2.74
CA VAL A 19 -2.42 10.09 -2.48
C VAL A 19 -1.91 9.01 -1.53
N PHE A 20 -2.58 8.87 -0.38
CA PHE A 20 -2.23 7.90 0.66
C PHE A 20 -3.14 6.66 0.61
N LEU A 21 -2.52 5.48 0.58
CA LEU A 21 -3.18 4.17 0.50
C LEU A 21 -2.85 3.36 1.75
N HIS A 22 -3.83 3.16 2.62
CA HIS A 22 -3.65 2.46 3.90
C HIS A 22 -3.44 0.95 3.77
N GLY A 23 -2.99 0.31 4.85
CA GLY A 23 -2.85 -1.14 4.96
C GLY A 23 -4.20 -1.86 5.13
N PHE A 24 -4.19 -3.20 5.03
CA PHE A 24 -5.39 -4.02 5.25
C PHE A 24 -6.01 -3.74 6.62
N GLY A 25 -7.32 -3.57 6.67
CA GLY A 25 -8.07 -3.24 7.89
C GLY A 25 -7.90 -1.80 8.38
N GLY A 26 -7.19 -0.95 7.64
CA GLY A 26 -7.05 0.47 7.93
C GLY A 26 -8.13 1.34 7.30
N SER A 27 -7.94 2.64 7.40
CA SER A 27 -8.79 3.68 6.81
C SER A 27 -7.98 4.95 6.53
N HIS A 28 -8.62 5.96 5.97
CA HIS A 28 -8.05 7.30 5.78
C HIS A 28 -7.40 7.89 7.04
N HIS A 29 -7.85 7.51 8.23
CA HIS A 29 -7.26 7.96 9.49
C HIS A 29 -5.81 7.55 9.70
N CYS A 30 -5.37 6.45 9.09
CA CYS A 30 -4.02 5.91 9.31
C CYS A 30 -2.90 6.87 8.93
N PHE A 31 -3.14 7.79 8.02
CA PHE A 31 -2.13 8.75 7.56
C PHE A 31 -2.37 10.19 8.02
N LYS A 32 -3.43 10.48 8.80
CA LYS A 32 -3.73 11.85 9.23
C LYS A 32 -2.56 12.53 9.95
N ALA A 33 -1.91 11.85 10.88
CA ALA A 33 -0.77 12.39 11.62
C ALA A 33 0.43 12.70 10.70
N LEU A 34 0.72 11.84 9.71
CA LEU A 34 1.79 12.10 8.75
C LEU A 34 1.42 13.25 7.81
N ALA A 35 0.21 13.25 7.29
CA ALA A 35 -0.28 14.30 6.38
C ALA A 35 -0.34 15.69 7.04
N SER A 36 -0.59 15.75 8.36
CA SER A 36 -0.57 17.04 9.09
C SER A 36 0.81 17.69 9.13
N HIS A 37 1.91 16.92 9.11
CA HIS A 37 3.27 17.46 9.01
C HIS A 37 3.62 17.94 7.59
N LEU A 38 2.84 17.56 6.58
CA LEU A 38 3.04 17.92 5.18
C LEU A 38 2.10 19.07 4.72
N TYR A 39 1.28 19.58 5.63
CA TYR A 39 0.17 20.50 5.35
C TYR A 39 0.54 21.72 4.50
N SER A 40 1.69 22.33 4.74
CA SER A 40 2.10 23.58 4.08
C SER A 40 2.57 23.35 2.63
N ASN A 41 3.20 22.21 2.37
CA ASN A 41 3.89 21.94 1.09
C ASN A 41 3.08 21.04 0.16
N PHE A 42 2.13 20.29 0.71
CA PHE A 42 1.37 19.29 -0.02
C PHE A 42 -0.13 19.42 0.20
N LYS A 43 -0.88 19.02 -0.82
CA LYS A 43 -2.29 18.64 -0.69
C LYS A 43 -2.38 17.13 -0.67
N SER A 44 -2.81 16.60 0.46
CA SER A 44 -2.86 15.15 0.74
C SER A 44 -4.28 14.62 0.60
N TYR A 45 -4.46 13.55 -0.17
CA TYR A 45 -5.71 12.81 -0.30
C TYR A 45 -5.58 11.50 0.46
N LEU A 46 -6.36 11.33 1.51
CA LEU A 46 -6.37 10.16 2.38
C LEU A 46 -7.55 9.28 1.99
N LEU A 47 -7.30 8.19 1.30
CA LEU A 47 -8.36 7.34 0.76
C LEU A 47 -8.76 6.23 1.74
N ASP A 48 -10.05 5.92 1.79
CA ASP A 48 -10.52 4.59 2.19
C ASP A 48 -10.51 3.69 0.95
N LEU A 49 -9.71 2.64 1.00
CA LEU A 49 -9.64 1.68 -0.12
C LEU A 49 -10.97 0.92 -0.27
N PRO A 50 -11.38 0.53 -1.49
CA PRO A 50 -12.62 -0.24 -1.69
C PRO A 50 -12.75 -1.43 -0.75
N GLY A 51 -13.85 -1.47 0.01
CA GLY A 51 -14.12 -2.47 1.04
C GLY A 51 -13.56 -2.17 2.43
N PHE A 52 -13.04 -0.95 2.64
CA PHE A 52 -12.54 -0.48 3.94
C PHE A 52 -13.13 0.89 4.27
N GLY A 53 -13.19 1.21 5.58
CA GLY A 53 -13.72 2.47 6.05
C GLY A 53 -15.14 2.74 5.51
N GLU A 54 -15.31 3.91 4.92
CA GLU A 54 -16.57 4.37 4.32
C GLU A 54 -16.71 3.96 2.84
N SER A 55 -15.69 3.33 2.23
CA SER A 55 -15.69 2.90 0.83
C SER A 55 -16.34 1.54 0.67
N LYS A 56 -17.36 1.45 -0.19
CA LYS A 56 -18.07 0.20 -0.45
C LYS A 56 -17.29 -0.72 -1.39
N LEU A 57 -17.56 -2.02 -1.30
CA LEU A 57 -17.05 -3.05 -2.21
C LEU A 57 -18.25 -3.85 -2.74
N GLU A 58 -18.59 -3.67 -4.00
CA GLU A 58 -19.77 -4.28 -4.61
C GLU A 58 -19.46 -5.63 -5.26
N ARG A 59 -18.22 -5.85 -5.67
CA ARG A 59 -17.73 -7.11 -6.24
C ARG A 59 -16.32 -7.42 -5.72
N ALA A 60 -15.88 -8.64 -5.90
CA ALA A 60 -14.49 -8.98 -5.57
C ALA A 60 -13.52 -8.25 -6.51
N PHE A 61 -12.56 -7.52 -5.93
CA PHE A 61 -11.51 -6.82 -6.65
C PHE A 61 -10.28 -7.72 -6.80
N ASN A 62 -9.54 -7.50 -7.85
CA ASN A 62 -8.17 -7.91 -8.02
C ASN A 62 -7.22 -6.70 -7.92
N LEU A 63 -5.92 -6.89 -8.11
CA LEU A 63 -4.95 -5.80 -7.96
C LEU A 63 -5.09 -4.73 -9.06
N ASN A 64 -5.48 -5.13 -10.28
CA ASN A 64 -5.75 -4.20 -11.37
C ASN A 64 -7.00 -3.36 -11.08
N ASP A 65 -8.05 -3.96 -10.52
CA ASP A 65 -9.28 -3.25 -10.15
C ASP A 65 -8.99 -2.14 -9.12
N TYR A 66 -8.17 -2.44 -8.10
CA TYR A 66 -7.72 -1.42 -7.14
C TYR A 66 -6.93 -0.31 -7.81
N ALA A 67 -5.91 -0.66 -8.60
CA ALA A 67 -5.07 0.32 -9.29
C ALA A 67 -5.91 1.21 -10.21
N LYS A 68 -6.86 0.61 -10.96
CA LYS A 68 -7.78 1.35 -11.82
C LYS A 68 -8.70 2.28 -11.03
N SER A 69 -9.29 1.81 -9.93
CA SER A 69 -10.19 2.62 -9.09
C SER A 69 -9.49 3.85 -8.54
N ILE A 70 -8.23 3.71 -8.09
CA ILE A 70 -7.43 4.84 -7.60
C ILE A 70 -7.02 5.78 -8.75
N ASN A 71 -6.66 5.23 -9.91
CA ASN A 71 -6.32 6.03 -11.09
C ASN A 71 -7.54 6.83 -11.61
N ASP A 72 -8.71 6.22 -11.66
CA ASP A 72 -9.96 6.91 -12.01
C ASP A 72 -10.29 8.04 -11.01
N PHE A 73 -10.03 7.83 -9.71
CA PHE A 73 -10.14 8.88 -8.70
C PHE A 73 -9.20 10.06 -8.99
N ILE A 74 -7.93 9.78 -9.28
CA ILE A 74 -6.92 10.81 -9.60
C ILE A 74 -7.37 11.63 -10.81
N ILE A 75 -7.81 10.98 -11.88
CA ILE A 75 -8.29 11.62 -13.10
C ILE A 75 -9.53 12.51 -12.82
N ASN A 76 -10.53 11.96 -12.13
CA ASN A 76 -11.77 12.68 -11.85
C ASN A 76 -11.58 13.88 -10.91
N MET A 77 -10.64 13.79 -9.98
CA MET A 77 -10.25 14.88 -9.10
C MET A 77 -9.30 15.88 -9.77
N LYS A 78 -8.88 15.62 -11.00
CA LYS A 78 -7.88 16.43 -11.74
C LYS A 78 -6.58 16.62 -10.95
N ILE A 79 -6.14 15.56 -10.25
CA ILE A 79 -4.89 15.55 -9.49
C ILE A 79 -3.74 15.40 -10.48
N ASP A 80 -2.79 16.35 -10.47
CA ASP A 80 -1.69 16.35 -11.42
C ASP A 80 -0.47 15.59 -10.87
N ASN A 81 -0.13 14.49 -11.52
CA ASN A 81 1.07 13.68 -11.26
C ASN A 81 1.40 13.47 -9.77
N PRO A 82 0.46 12.94 -8.96
CA PRO A 82 0.65 12.84 -7.52
C PRO A 82 1.71 11.81 -7.13
N LEU A 83 2.35 12.03 -5.98
CA LEU A 83 3.11 11.01 -5.29
C LEU A 83 2.15 10.02 -4.62
N ILE A 84 2.28 8.72 -4.93
CA ILE A 84 1.46 7.67 -4.31
C ILE A 84 2.23 7.05 -3.14
N ILE A 85 1.67 7.11 -1.94
CA ILE A 85 2.27 6.54 -0.73
C ILE A 85 1.40 5.39 -0.24
N GLY A 86 1.95 4.18 -0.22
CA GLY A 86 1.22 2.99 0.21
C GLY A 86 1.87 2.25 1.37
N HIS A 87 1.09 1.93 2.41
CA HIS A 87 1.51 1.05 3.49
C HIS A 87 1.00 -0.36 3.25
N SER A 88 1.87 -1.35 3.40
CA SER A 88 1.51 -2.78 3.39
C SER A 88 0.62 -3.18 2.21
N PHE A 89 -0.69 -3.39 2.41
CA PHE A 89 -1.66 -3.67 1.35
C PHE A 89 -1.77 -2.52 0.34
N GLY A 90 -1.88 -1.27 0.81
CA GLY A 90 -1.87 -0.07 -0.05
C GLY A 90 -0.57 0.06 -0.85
N GLY A 91 0.56 -0.40 -0.30
CA GLY A 91 1.83 -0.46 -1.03
C GLY A 91 1.81 -1.43 -2.21
N ARG A 92 1.08 -2.55 -2.13
CA ARG A 92 0.88 -3.44 -3.29
C ARG A 92 0.11 -2.76 -4.42
N ILE A 93 -0.90 -1.96 -4.05
CA ILE A 93 -1.67 -1.18 -5.01
C ILE A 93 -0.77 -0.11 -5.63
N ALA A 94 -0.01 0.65 -4.83
CA ALA A 94 0.95 1.63 -5.32
C ALA A 94 1.97 1.01 -6.29
N LEU A 95 2.49 -0.18 -5.98
CA LEU A 95 3.41 -0.92 -6.85
C LEU A 95 2.75 -1.28 -8.19
N LYS A 96 1.49 -1.69 -8.18
CA LYS A 96 0.72 -1.94 -9.40
C LYS A 96 0.43 -0.67 -10.21
N MET A 97 0.19 0.44 -9.52
CA MET A 97 0.02 1.75 -10.17
C MET A 97 1.31 2.22 -10.83
N ALA A 98 2.48 2.00 -10.21
CA ALA A 98 3.77 2.28 -10.84
C ALA A 98 4.00 1.43 -12.09
N GLU A 99 3.61 0.15 -12.08
CA GLU A 99 3.71 -0.75 -13.24
C GLU A 99 2.81 -0.31 -14.41
N LEU A 100 1.57 0.12 -14.12
CA LEU A 100 0.56 0.41 -15.15
C LEU A 100 0.54 1.87 -15.62
N TYR A 101 0.78 2.80 -14.70
CA TYR A 101 0.57 4.24 -14.93
C TYR A 101 1.83 5.08 -14.67
N HIS A 102 2.95 4.44 -14.28
CA HIS A 102 4.27 5.07 -14.10
C HIS A 102 4.32 6.17 -13.03
N TYR A 103 3.43 6.13 -12.03
CA TYR A 103 3.46 7.06 -10.91
C TYR A 103 4.75 6.92 -10.08
N LYS A 104 5.17 8.04 -9.49
CA LYS A 104 6.20 8.07 -8.45
C LYS A 104 5.60 7.53 -7.15
N ILE A 105 6.29 6.60 -6.48
CA ILE A 105 5.72 5.88 -5.34
C ILE A 105 6.65 5.81 -4.14
N ILE A 106 6.05 5.75 -2.93
CA ILE A 106 6.72 5.36 -1.69
C ILE A 106 6.02 4.10 -1.15
N LEU A 107 6.80 3.06 -0.91
CA LEU A 107 6.35 1.77 -0.39
C LEU A 107 6.77 1.64 1.08
N ILE A 108 5.83 1.71 2.01
CA ILE A 108 6.09 1.57 3.45
C ILE A 108 5.74 0.17 3.91
N SER A 109 6.70 -0.58 4.46
CA SER A 109 6.49 -1.95 4.98
C SER A 109 5.68 -2.83 4.03
N THR A 110 5.99 -2.77 2.73
CA THR A 110 5.19 -3.38 1.66
C THR A 110 5.65 -4.79 1.32
N PRO A 111 4.75 -5.79 1.29
CA PRO A 111 5.08 -7.15 0.82
C PRO A 111 5.15 -7.17 -0.72
N ILE A 112 6.33 -6.85 -1.26
CA ILE A 112 6.61 -6.70 -2.70
C ILE A 112 6.48 -8.01 -3.47
N TYR A 113 6.68 -9.17 -2.81
CA TYR A 113 6.51 -10.51 -3.38
C TYR A 113 5.97 -11.49 -2.33
N ASP A 114 5.60 -12.69 -2.75
CA ASP A 114 5.21 -13.76 -1.82
C ASP A 114 6.46 -14.38 -1.16
N TYR A 115 6.87 -13.80 -0.02
CA TYR A 115 8.07 -14.18 0.74
C TYR A 115 7.86 -15.33 1.72
N ARG A 116 6.68 -15.93 1.75
CA ARG A 116 6.39 -17.07 2.64
C ARG A 116 7.29 -18.25 2.26
N THR A 117 7.90 -18.86 3.26
CA THR A 117 8.75 -20.04 3.07
C THR A 117 7.94 -21.24 2.56
N LEU A 118 8.61 -22.20 1.92
CA LEU A 118 7.96 -23.45 1.51
C LEU A 118 7.27 -24.15 2.71
N LYS A 119 7.93 -24.15 3.88
CA LYS A 119 7.36 -24.67 5.14
C LYS A 119 6.06 -23.95 5.52
N THR A 120 6.03 -22.62 5.40
CA THR A 120 4.82 -21.82 5.65
C THR A 120 3.74 -22.10 4.61
N ARG A 121 4.12 -22.26 3.33
CA ARG A 121 3.17 -22.62 2.25
C ARG A 121 2.59 -24.00 2.45
N VAL A 122 3.42 -24.98 2.80
CA VAL A 122 2.97 -26.36 3.13
C VAL A 122 2.05 -26.35 4.35
N LYS A 123 2.40 -25.60 5.40
CA LYS A 123 1.54 -25.42 6.58
C LYS A 123 0.19 -24.79 6.22
N LEU A 124 0.17 -23.78 5.34
CA LEU A 124 -1.08 -23.15 4.88
C LEU A 124 -1.92 -24.09 4.03
N LEU A 125 -1.29 -24.93 3.19
CA LEU A 125 -1.97 -25.97 2.41
C LEU A 125 -2.52 -27.06 3.33
N ALA A 126 -1.73 -27.58 4.27
CA ALA A 126 -2.17 -28.53 5.28
C ALA A 126 -3.31 -27.97 6.13
N ASN A 127 -3.23 -26.70 6.52
CA ASN A 127 -4.31 -26.03 7.26
C ASN A 127 -5.60 -25.89 6.45
N LYS A 128 -5.49 -25.65 5.13
CA LYS A 128 -6.64 -25.62 4.22
C LYS A 128 -7.30 -26.99 4.08
N LEU A 129 -6.49 -28.05 4.04
CA LEU A 129 -6.94 -29.45 3.92
C LEU A 129 -7.48 -29.99 5.26
N PHE A 130 -6.81 -29.68 6.37
CA PHE A 130 -7.10 -30.29 7.68
C PHE A 130 -7.73 -29.34 8.69
N LYS A 131 -8.04 -28.06 8.32
CA LYS A 131 -8.61 -27.01 9.19
C LYS A 131 -7.84 -26.79 10.52
N ILE A 132 -6.52 -27.05 10.54
CA ILE A 132 -5.71 -27.16 11.76
C ILE A 132 -5.29 -25.78 12.34
N SER A 133 -5.24 -24.72 11.56
CA SER A 133 -4.88 -23.39 12.09
C SER A 133 -5.98 -22.36 11.94
N LYS A 134 -6.09 -21.53 12.98
CA LYS A 134 -7.01 -20.38 12.97
C LYS A 134 -6.47 -19.33 11.98
N PRO A 135 -7.27 -18.86 10.98
CA PRO A 135 -6.90 -17.70 10.16
C PRO A 135 -6.67 -16.47 11.06
N SER A 136 -5.92 -15.46 10.57
CA SER A 136 -5.79 -14.18 11.29
C SER A 136 -7.17 -13.61 11.64
N ALA A 137 -7.26 -12.87 12.74
CA ALA A 137 -8.53 -12.27 13.17
C ALA A 137 -9.18 -11.46 12.04
N ASP A 138 -8.39 -10.67 11.32
CA ASP A 138 -8.85 -9.85 10.21
C ASP A 138 -9.43 -10.67 9.05
N TYR A 139 -8.80 -11.83 8.72
CA TYR A 139 -9.31 -12.73 7.68
C TYR A 139 -10.57 -13.46 8.11
N LYS A 140 -10.69 -13.81 9.41
CA LYS A 140 -11.90 -14.45 9.96
C LYS A 140 -13.11 -13.55 9.90
N ASN A 141 -12.90 -12.27 10.25
CA ASN A 141 -13.97 -11.27 10.32
C ASN A 141 -14.29 -10.66 8.95
N ALA A 142 -13.45 -10.92 7.93
CA ALA A 142 -13.68 -10.45 6.58
C ALA A 142 -14.91 -11.13 5.95
N SER A 143 -15.71 -10.35 5.21
CA SER A 143 -16.81 -10.87 4.42
C SER A 143 -16.34 -11.89 3.38
N PRO A 144 -17.20 -12.78 2.85
CA PRO A 144 -16.85 -13.68 1.76
C PRO A 144 -16.24 -12.93 0.56
N LEU A 145 -16.82 -11.78 0.23
CA LEU A 145 -16.38 -10.91 -0.85
C LEU A 145 -14.95 -10.37 -0.62
N MET A 146 -14.65 -9.92 0.60
CA MET A 146 -13.32 -9.45 0.96
C MET A 146 -12.28 -10.60 0.96
N ARG A 147 -12.66 -11.81 1.39
CA ARG A 147 -11.76 -12.97 1.31
C ARG A 147 -11.41 -13.33 -0.13
N GLN A 148 -12.40 -13.27 -1.04
CA GLN A 148 -12.16 -13.47 -2.47
C GLN A 148 -11.23 -12.39 -3.03
N THR A 149 -11.48 -11.13 -2.69
CA THR A 149 -10.63 -9.97 -3.05
C THR A 149 -9.19 -10.20 -2.61
N MET A 150 -8.96 -10.59 -1.36
CA MET A 150 -7.60 -10.87 -0.87
C MET A 150 -6.91 -12.00 -1.66
N ASN A 151 -7.64 -13.08 -1.97
CA ASN A 151 -7.08 -14.19 -2.75
C ASN A 151 -6.68 -13.73 -4.17
N ASN A 152 -7.50 -12.90 -4.81
CA ASN A 152 -7.21 -12.31 -6.11
C ASN A 152 -5.95 -11.45 -6.06
N VAL A 153 -5.87 -10.52 -5.09
CA VAL A 153 -4.69 -9.65 -4.91
C VAL A 153 -3.41 -10.45 -4.65
N PHE A 154 -3.47 -11.49 -3.81
CA PHE A 154 -2.30 -12.37 -3.59
C PHE A 154 -1.87 -13.11 -4.85
N SER A 155 -2.82 -13.54 -5.67
CA SER A 155 -2.52 -14.19 -6.96
C SER A 155 -1.82 -13.22 -7.92
N ASP A 156 -2.32 -11.99 -8.01
CA ASP A 156 -1.80 -10.98 -8.96
C ASP A 156 -0.43 -10.43 -8.58
N MET A 157 -0.06 -10.44 -7.30
CA MET A 157 1.29 -10.07 -6.88
C MET A 157 2.40 -10.90 -7.57
N LYS A 158 2.09 -12.13 -7.99
CA LYS A 158 3.04 -12.97 -8.74
C LYS A 158 3.21 -12.53 -10.20
N LYS A 159 2.28 -11.72 -10.70
CA LYS A 159 2.22 -11.28 -12.10
C LYS A 159 2.80 -9.87 -12.29
N ILE A 160 3.24 -9.18 -11.23
CA ILE A 160 3.85 -7.86 -11.33
C ILE A 160 5.14 -7.95 -12.15
N SER A 161 5.23 -7.14 -13.19
CA SER A 161 6.41 -6.99 -14.03
C SER A 161 7.29 -5.85 -13.52
N PHE A 162 8.32 -6.16 -12.77
CA PHE A 162 9.28 -5.15 -12.28
C PHE A 162 10.04 -4.45 -13.42
N LYS A 163 10.09 -5.04 -14.62
CA LYS A 163 10.72 -4.42 -15.80
C LYS A 163 9.97 -3.17 -16.28
N ASN A 164 8.67 -3.07 -15.98
CA ASN A 164 7.83 -1.95 -16.37
C ASN A 164 7.82 -0.83 -15.31
N ILE A 165 8.60 -0.98 -14.24
CA ILE A 165 8.68 -0.01 -13.14
C ILE A 165 10.01 0.73 -13.22
N ASP A 166 9.95 2.06 -13.39
CA ASP A 166 11.13 2.91 -13.26
C ASP A 166 11.56 2.99 -11.79
N GLY A 167 12.66 2.35 -11.45
CA GLY A 167 13.18 2.32 -10.09
C GLY A 167 13.52 3.71 -9.54
N ASN A 168 13.89 4.69 -10.37
CA ASN A 168 14.18 6.05 -9.93
C ASN A 168 12.93 6.76 -9.37
N LYS A 169 11.74 6.26 -9.70
CA LYS A 169 10.45 6.71 -9.17
C LYS A 169 9.96 5.91 -7.97
N VAL A 170 10.81 5.06 -7.37
CA VAL A 170 10.43 4.19 -6.25
C VAL A 170 11.29 4.44 -5.03
N LEU A 171 10.67 4.75 -3.90
CA LEU A 171 11.30 4.75 -2.59
C LEU A 171 10.71 3.63 -1.74
N ILE A 172 11.57 2.76 -1.21
CA ILE A 172 11.18 1.67 -0.32
C ILE A 172 11.57 2.03 1.11
N ILE A 173 10.60 2.02 2.02
CA ILE A 173 10.80 2.26 3.45
C ILE A 173 10.41 0.99 4.20
N TYR A 174 11.33 0.47 5.03
CA TYR A 174 11.07 -0.71 5.84
C TYR A 174 11.40 -0.47 7.32
N ALA A 175 10.67 -1.14 8.20
CA ALA A 175 10.94 -1.06 9.63
C ALA A 175 11.88 -2.19 10.06
N ASN A 176 12.88 -1.87 10.90
CA ASN A 176 13.95 -2.82 11.26
C ASN A 176 13.48 -4.01 12.10
N ASN A 177 12.38 -3.86 12.84
CA ASN A 177 11.77 -4.92 13.66
C ASN A 177 10.39 -5.34 13.14
N ASP A 178 10.17 -5.26 11.82
CA ASP A 178 8.93 -5.70 11.18
C ASP A 178 8.89 -7.24 11.11
N LYS A 179 8.00 -7.84 11.93
CA LYS A 179 7.77 -9.29 11.94
C LYS A 179 6.74 -9.75 10.90
N VAL A 180 6.01 -8.81 10.29
CA VAL A 180 5.01 -9.07 9.26
C VAL A 180 5.66 -9.09 7.88
N VAL A 181 6.47 -8.04 7.56
CA VAL A 181 7.21 -7.94 6.30
C VAL A 181 8.70 -7.86 6.59
N PRO A 182 9.43 -8.98 6.55
CA PRO A 182 10.84 -9.02 6.87
C PRO A 182 11.68 -8.12 5.94
N LYS A 183 12.75 -7.51 6.46
CA LYS A 183 13.66 -6.62 5.72
C LYS A 183 14.15 -7.18 4.37
N ARG A 184 14.33 -8.51 4.26
CA ARG A 184 14.73 -9.15 2.99
C ARG A 184 13.78 -8.86 1.83
N VAL A 185 12.50 -8.52 2.13
CA VAL A 185 11.50 -8.15 1.11
C VAL A 185 11.84 -6.79 0.52
N ALA A 186 12.24 -5.82 1.35
CA ALA A 186 12.66 -4.50 0.90
C ALA A 186 13.95 -4.58 0.05
N TYR A 187 14.94 -5.36 0.49
CA TYR A 187 16.18 -5.59 -0.28
C TYR A 187 15.92 -6.32 -1.60
N TYR A 188 14.97 -7.26 -1.64
CA TYR A 188 14.53 -7.87 -2.89
C TYR A 188 13.95 -6.83 -3.84
N GLY A 189 13.07 -5.95 -3.35
CA GLY A 189 12.48 -4.86 -4.13
C GLY A 189 13.57 -3.93 -4.70
N LYS A 190 14.51 -3.49 -3.86
CA LYS A 190 15.66 -2.68 -4.27
C LYS A 190 16.45 -3.30 -5.42
N ARG A 191 16.70 -4.62 -5.34
CA ARG A 191 17.43 -5.34 -6.40
C ARG A 191 16.61 -5.47 -7.70
N LYS A 192 15.28 -5.62 -7.60
CA LYS A 192 14.39 -5.76 -8.77
C LYS A 192 14.07 -4.45 -9.46
N MET A 193 14.01 -3.37 -8.71
CA MET A 193 13.76 -2.01 -9.20
C MET A 193 15.04 -1.19 -9.06
N GLN A 194 15.97 -1.37 -10.02
CA GLN A 194 17.26 -0.67 -10.03
C GLN A 194 17.02 0.85 -10.05
N GLY A 195 17.83 1.60 -9.30
CA GLY A 195 17.63 3.04 -9.10
C GLY A 195 16.74 3.39 -7.90
N SER A 196 15.93 2.45 -7.36
CA SER A 196 15.02 2.77 -6.25
C SER A 196 15.79 3.17 -4.97
N GLY A 197 15.22 4.10 -4.19
CA GLY A 197 15.69 4.43 -2.85
C GLY A 197 15.36 3.32 -1.84
N LEU A 198 16.14 3.22 -0.76
CA LEU A 198 15.90 2.29 0.35
C LEU A 198 16.20 2.98 1.68
N ILE A 199 15.21 3.06 2.57
CA ILE A 199 15.34 3.69 3.89
C ILE A 199 14.88 2.73 4.98
N GLU A 200 15.64 2.63 6.06
CA GLU A 200 15.26 1.93 7.29
C GLU A 200 14.67 2.91 8.29
N ILE A 201 13.55 2.55 8.93
CA ILE A 201 13.01 3.24 10.10
C ILE A 201 12.99 2.32 11.32
N LYS A 202 13.00 2.89 12.52
CA LYS A 202 12.94 2.12 13.76
C LYS A 202 11.52 1.67 14.05
N GLY A 203 11.34 0.43 14.52
CA GLY A 203 10.07 -0.08 15.01
C GLY A 203 9.51 -1.27 14.24
N ASN A 204 8.22 -1.51 14.39
CA ASN A 204 7.49 -2.66 13.85
C ASN A 204 6.75 -2.32 12.54
N HIS A 205 5.86 -3.20 12.09
CA HIS A 205 5.06 -3.03 10.87
C HIS A 205 4.28 -1.69 10.80
N PHE A 206 3.95 -1.11 11.93
CA PHE A 206 3.21 0.15 12.06
C PHE A 206 4.11 1.32 12.50
N ALA A 207 5.43 1.22 12.31
CA ALA A 207 6.39 2.25 12.70
C ALA A 207 6.06 3.62 12.09
N TYR A 208 5.50 3.66 10.89
CA TYR A 208 5.11 4.91 10.21
C TYR A 208 4.12 5.78 11.00
N LEU A 209 3.34 5.19 11.91
CA LEU A 209 2.41 5.92 12.79
C LEU A 209 3.14 6.73 13.88
N LYS A 210 4.37 6.35 14.20
CA LYS A 210 5.20 6.99 15.24
C LYS A 210 6.31 7.86 14.64
N GLU A 211 6.84 7.47 13.49
CA GLU A 211 7.98 8.13 12.83
C GLU A 211 7.51 9.24 11.84
N THR A 212 6.41 9.91 12.16
CA THR A 212 5.75 10.87 11.24
C THR A 212 6.61 12.07 10.89
N ILE A 213 7.39 12.60 11.86
CA ILE A 213 8.30 13.74 11.62
C ILE A 213 9.47 13.33 10.71
N LEU A 214 10.05 12.15 10.94
CA LEU A 214 11.11 11.63 10.07
C LEU A 214 10.59 11.40 8.65
N LEU A 215 9.42 10.77 8.56
CA LEU A 215 8.81 10.44 7.28
C LEU A 215 8.37 11.67 6.50
N SER A 216 7.88 12.74 7.16
CA SER A 216 7.55 13.98 6.46
C SER A 216 8.76 14.60 5.79
N LYS A 217 9.91 14.66 6.47
CA LYS A 217 11.18 15.13 5.90
C LYS A 217 11.66 14.27 4.74
N VAL A 218 11.52 12.94 4.84
CA VAL A 218 11.85 12.00 3.76
C VAL A 218 10.96 12.24 2.54
N ILE A 219 9.65 12.45 2.76
CA ILE A 219 8.69 12.71 1.69
C ILE A 219 8.99 14.05 1.01
N GLU A 220 9.25 15.12 1.77
CA GLU A 220 9.59 16.45 1.24
C GLU A 220 10.82 16.42 0.34
N ASN A 221 11.85 15.68 0.73
CA ASN A 221 13.08 15.56 -0.06
C ASN A 221 12.94 14.64 -1.28
N TYR A 222 12.00 13.71 -1.24
CA TYR A 222 11.81 12.75 -2.32
C TYR A 222 10.79 13.22 -3.37
N ALA A 223 9.78 14.02 -3.01
CA ALA A 223 8.63 14.40 -3.82
C ALA A 223 8.94 15.29 -5.04
#